data_20abbeece7172222de8074baded03d67
#
_entry.id   20abbeece7172222de8074baded03d67
#
_cell.length_a   1.000
_cell.length_b   1.000
_cell.length_c   1.000
_cell.angle_alpha   90.00
_cell.angle_beta   90.00
_cell.angle_gamma   90.00
#
_symmetry.space_group_name_H-M   'P 1'
#
loop_
_entity.id
_entity.type
_entity.pdbx_description
1 polymer ?
#
loop_
_entity_poly.entity_id
_entity_poly.type
_entity_poly.pdbx_seq_one_letter_code
_entity_poly.pdbx_strand_id
1 'polypeptide(L)'
;ACTDAAYKGHLEVLKYSREEVKWPWDFLTANVAAANGHLHILEYLVERKFDKYNEWACTLAADDGYFDCLVYLHETAKAPWDYRAVRLAHMDNQTECVQYLLDNNCPLPPGWRYEHGELHVPE
;
A
#
# COMPACT_ATOMS: atom_id res chain seq x y z
N ALA A 1 -10.87 14.44 11.06
CA ALA A 1 -11.14 13.00 10.97
C ALA A 1 -9.85 12.21 10.75
N CYS A 2 -9.91 10.93 11.04
CA CYS A 2 -8.75 10.05 10.92
C CYS A 2 -8.17 10.02 9.50
N THR A 3 -9.03 9.99 8.49
CA THR A 3 -8.59 9.96 7.09
C THR A 3 -7.79 11.20 6.72
N ASP A 4 -8.24 12.38 7.14
CA ASP A 4 -7.52 13.61 6.86
C ASP A 4 -6.16 13.65 7.56
N ALA A 5 -6.11 13.22 8.82
CA ALA A 5 -4.86 13.14 9.57
C ALA A 5 -3.88 12.17 8.90
N ALA A 6 -4.38 11.03 8.41
CA ALA A 6 -3.57 10.05 7.71
C ALA A 6 -3.03 10.60 6.38
N TYR A 7 -3.87 11.33 5.66
CA TYR A 7 -3.46 11.96 4.40
C TYR A 7 -2.29 12.91 4.60
N LYS A 8 -2.36 13.70 5.67
CA LYS A 8 -1.33 14.71 5.95
C LYS A 8 -0.15 14.19 6.76
N GLY A 9 -0.18 12.93 7.17
CA GLY A 9 0.87 12.35 7.96
C GLY A 9 0.91 12.84 9.41
N HIS A 10 -0.21 13.30 9.92
CA HIS A 10 -0.30 13.86 11.28
C HIS A 10 -0.56 12.75 12.29
N LEU A 11 0.49 12.01 12.64
CA LEU A 11 0.37 10.86 13.55
C LEU A 11 -0.23 11.22 14.90
N GLU A 12 0.19 12.34 15.48
CA GLU A 12 -0.33 12.75 16.81
C GLU A 12 -1.83 13.06 16.77
N VAL A 13 -2.29 13.69 15.68
CA VAL A 13 -3.73 13.95 15.50
C VAL A 13 -4.48 12.64 15.31
N LEU A 14 -3.90 11.72 14.55
CA LEU A 14 -4.49 10.40 14.33
C LEU A 14 -4.63 9.63 15.63
N LYS A 15 -3.59 9.63 16.46
CA LYS A 15 -3.62 8.98 17.78
C LYS A 15 -4.70 9.57 18.66
N TYR A 16 -4.78 10.90 18.72
CA TYR A 16 -5.80 11.58 19.50
C TYR A 16 -7.20 11.19 19.04
N SER A 17 -7.43 11.24 17.74
CA SER A 17 -8.73 10.89 17.17
C SER A 17 -9.14 9.47 17.52
N ARG A 18 -8.19 8.53 17.50
CA ARG A 18 -8.47 7.12 17.77
C ARG A 18 -8.58 6.82 19.27
N GLU A 19 -7.68 7.35 20.06
CA GLU A 19 -7.55 6.96 21.48
C GLU A 19 -8.46 7.79 22.38
N GLU A 20 -8.60 9.08 22.13
CA GLU A 20 -9.39 9.97 22.99
C GLU A 20 -10.81 10.15 22.49
N VAL A 21 -10.99 10.34 21.18
CA VAL A 21 -12.31 10.55 20.59
C VAL A 21 -12.95 9.22 20.18
N LYS A 22 -12.12 8.21 19.93
CA LYS A 22 -12.54 6.85 19.57
C LYS A 22 -13.27 6.79 18.23
N TRP A 23 -12.81 7.61 17.26
CA TRP A 23 -13.34 7.55 15.92
C TRP A 23 -12.88 6.25 15.24
N PRO A 24 -13.77 5.56 14.52
CA PRO A 24 -13.40 4.31 13.87
C PRO A 24 -12.44 4.53 12.71
N TRP A 25 -11.58 3.56 12.50
CA TRP A 25 -10.70 3.50 11.33
C TRP A 25 -11.31 2.58 10.31
N ASP A 26 -11.05 2.86 9.03
CA ASP A 26 -11.44 1.97 7.96
C ASP A 26 -10.28 1.87 6.96
N PHE A 27 -10.54 1.15 5.85
CA PHE A 27 -9.51 0.96 4.83
C PHE A 27 -9.00 2.28 4.24
N LEU A 28 -9.80 3.35 4.25
CA LEU A 28 -9.37 4.64 3.72
C LEU A 28 -8.22 5.24 4.50
N THR A 29 -8.18 5.04 5.83
CA THR A 29 -7.08 5.53 6.65
C THR A 29 -5.75 4.94 6.16
N ALA A 30 -5.73 3.62 5.96
CA ALA A 30 -4.54 2.94 5.45
C ALA A 30 -4.23 3.33 4.01
N ASN A 31 -5.26 3.41 3.17
CA ASN A 31 -5.07 3.74 1.75
C ASN A 31 -4.45 5.13 1.56
N VAL A 32 -4.95 6.15 2.26
CA VAL A 32 -4.41 7.51 2.09
C VAL A 32 -3.01 7.62 2.70
N ALA A 33 -2.73 6.93 3.79
CA ALA A 33 -1.38 6.91 4.36
C ALA A 33 -0.40 6.27 3.38
N ALA A 34 -0.80 5.15 2.76
CA ALA A 34 0.03 4.46 1.77
C ALA A 34 0.26 5.32 0.51
N ALA A 35 -0.80 5.98 0.04
CA ALA A 35 -0.74 6.82 -1.17
C ALA A 35 0.18 8.02 -0.99
N ASN A 36 0.42 8.43 0.25
CA ASN A 36 1.24 9.61 0.54
C ASN A 36 2.57 9.26 1.23
N GLY A 37 2.89 7.99 1.30
CA GLY A 37 4.19 7.55 1.81
C GLY A 37 4.38 7.70 3.31
N HIS A 38 3.30 7.70 4.08
CA HIS A 38 3.39 7.90 5.53
C HIS A 38 3.58 6.57 6.28
N LEU A 39 4.78 6.02 6.18
CA LEU A 39 5.11 4.73 6.80
C LEU A 39 4.82 4.72 8.29
N HIS A 40 5.12 5.82 9.00
CA HIS A 40 4.88 5.89 10.44
C HIS A 40 3.41 5.72 10.81
N ILE A 41 2.49 6.16 9.95
CA ILE A 41 1.06 5.93 10.15
C ILE A 41 0.73 4.45 9.99
N LEU A 42 1.29 3.81 8.96
CA LEU A 42 1.08 2.38 8.72
C LEU A 42 1.62 1.55 9.89
N GLU A 43 2.78 1.93 10.41
CA GLU A 43 3.36 1.27 11.58
C GLU A 43 2.44 1.36 12.80
N TYR A 44 1.87 2.54 13.02
CA TYR A 44 0.94 2.74 14.12
C TYR A 44 -0.32 1.89 13.96
N LEU A 45 -0.86 1.80 12.73
CA LEU A 45 -2.03 0.96 12.46
C LEU A 45 -1.76 -0.50 12.82
N VAL A 46 -0.60 -1.02 12.41
CA VAL A 46 -0.21 -2.41 12.72
C VAL A 46 -0.05 -2.59 14.23
N GLU A 47 0.60 -1.64 14.89
CA GLU A 47 0.77 -1.68 16.34
C GLU A 47 -0.57 -1.76 17.07
N ARG A 48 -1.58 -1.08 16.57
CA ARG A 48 -2.94 -1.09 17.13
C ARG A 48 -3.81 -2.21 16.56
N LYS A 49 -3.21 -3.17 15.84
CA LYS A 49 -3.86 -4.36 15.32
C LYS A 49 -4.98 -4.09 14.32
N PHE A 50 -4.81 -3.04 13.53
CA PHE A 50 -5.74 -2.76 12.44
C PHE A 50 -5.65 -3.89 11.40
N ASP A 51 -6.80 -4.42 10.96
CA ASP A 51 -6.84 -5.57 10.05
C ASP A 51 -7.81 -5.38 8.87
N LYS A 52 -8.22 -4.15 8.62
CA LYS A 52 -9.24 -3.89 7.58
C LYS A 52 -8.63 -3.30 6.30
N TYR A 53 -7.47 -3.85 5.89
CA TYR A 53 -6.83 -3.43 4.64
C TYR A 53 -7.59 -4.00 3.45
N ASN A 54 -7.59 -3.24 2.35
CA ASN A 54 -8.03 -3.78 1.07
C ASN A 54 -6.85 -3.72 0.08
N GLU A 55 -7.08 -4.15 -1.16
CA GLU A 55 -6.02 -4.23 -2.18
C GLU A 55 -5.45 -2.87 -2.57
N TRP A 56 -6.16 -1.80 -2.30
CA TRP A 56 -5.72 -0.47 -2.73
C TRP A 56 -4.53 0.07 -1.94
N ALA A 57 -4.32 -0.36 -0.69
CA ALA A 57 -3.18 0.13 0.08
C ALA A 57 -1.86 -0.21 -0.62
N CYS A 58 -1.67 -1.48 -0.97
CA CYS A 58 -0.47 -1.91 -1.69
C CYS A 58 -0.40 -1.29 -3.09
N THR A 59 -1.54 -1.23 -3.79
CA THR A 59 -1.61 -0.65 -5.13
C THR A 59 -1.18 0.81 -5.13
N LEU A 60 -1.70 1.61 -4.21
CA LEU A 60 -1.37 3.03 -4.15
C LEU A 60 0.08 3.28 -3.76
N ALA A 61 0.61 2.50 -2.80
CA ALA A 61 2.01 2.61 -2.43
C ALA A 61 2.91 2.27 -3.62
N ALA A 62 2.58 1.23 -4.36
CA ALA A 62 3.35 0.82 -5.53
C ALA A 62 3.25 1.83 -6.66
N ASP A 63 2.05 2.35 -6.91
CA ASP A 63 1.81 3.33 -7.98
C ASP A 63 2.62 4.62 -7.77
N ASP A 64 2.69 5.07 -6.52
CA ASP A 64 3.40 6.31 -6.19
C ASP A 64 4.87 6.09 -5.83
N GLY A 65 5.36 4.86 -5.93
CA GLY A 65 6.77 4.56 -5.73
C GLY A 65 7.23 4.55 -4.27
N TYR A 66 6.30 4.38 -3.33
CA TYR A 66 6.67 4.30 -1.92
C TYR A 66 7.04 2.87 -1.56
N PHE A 67 8.24 2.49 -1.94
CA PHE A 67 8.75 1.13 -1.81
C PHE A 67 8.68 0.62 -0.37
N ASP A 68 9.11 1.44 0.59
CA ASP A 68 9.12 1.05 2.00
C ASP A 68 7.71 0.75 2.50
N CYS A 69 6.73 1.54 2.09
CA CYS A 69 5.35 1.32 2.47
C CYS A 69 4.81 0.03 1.86
N LEU A 70 5.14 -0.23 0.59
CA LEU A 70 4.72 -1.46 -0.09
C LEU A 70 5.26 -2.70 0.62
N VAL A 71 6.56 -2.70 0.92
CA VAL A 71 7.19 -3.82 1.62
C VAL A 71 6.56 -4.03 3.00
N TYR A 72 6.37 -2.96 3.73
CA TYR A 72 5.78 -3.03 5.08
C TYR A 72 4.35 -3.57 5.03
N LEU A 73 3.55 -3.07 4.09
CA LEU A 73 2.16 -3.53 3.94
C LEU A 73 2.10 -5.02 3.62
N HIS A 74 2.97 -5.48 2.71
CA HIS A 74 2.96 -6.88 2.30
C HIS A 74 3.51 -7.80 3.40
N GLU A 75 4.67 -7.47 3.96
CA GLU A 75 5.38 -8.39 4.85
C GLU A 75 4.94 -8.31 6.31
N THR A 76 4.65 -7.11 6.79
CA THR A 76 4.31 -6.92 8.21
C THR A 76 2.82 -6.80 8.45
N ALA A 77 2.15 -5.96 7.69
CA ALA A 77 0.72 -5.75 7.84
C ALA A 77 -0.11 -6.88 7.21
N LYS A 78 0.49 -7.65 6.30
CA LYS A 78 -0.18 -8.74 5.59
C LYS A 78 -1.40 -8.25 4.81
N ALA A 79 -1.32 -7.05 4.25
CA ALA A 79 -2.37 -6.48 3.44
C ALA A 79 -2.49 -7.24 2.11
N PRO A 80 -3.69 -7.43 1.59
CA PRO A 80 -3.87 -8.11 0.30
C PRO A 80 -3.40 -7.22 -0.85
N TRP A 81 -3.08 -7.83 -1.99
CA TRP A 81 -2.78 -7.11 -3.21
C TRP A 81 -3.36 -7.86 -4.41
N ASP A 82 -3.46 -7.18 -5.55
CA ASP A 82 -3.91 -7.81 -6.78
C ASP A 82 -3.12 -7.27 -7.98
N TYR A 83 -3.53 -7.65 -9.20
CA TYR A 83 -2.81 -7.33 -10.42
C TYR A 83 -2.68 -5.82 -10.69
N ARG A 84 -3.56 -4.99 -10.10
CA ARG A 84 -3.51 -3.54 -10.31
C ARG A 84 -2.23 -2.93 -9.79
N ALA A 85 -1.64 -3.52 -8.73
CA ALA A 85 -0.37 -3.04 -8.20
C ALA A 85 0.72 -3.12 -9.26
N VAL A 86 0.82 -4.25 -9.97
CA VAL A 86 1.80 -4.42 -11.04
C VAL A 86 1.49 -3.46 -12.20
N ARG A 87 0.23 -3.39 -12.61
CA ARG A 87 -0.15 -2.57 -13.76
C ARG A 87 0.17 -1.09 -13.52
N LEU A 88 -0.28 -0.53 -12.42
CA LEU A 88 -0.10 0.89 -12.15
C LEU A 88 1.36 1.24 -11.88
N ALA A 89 2.08 0.39 -11.11
CA ALA A 89 3.50 0.63 -10.85
C ALA A 89 4.29 0.60 -12.16
N HIS A 90 3.97 -0.32 -13.07
CA HIS A 90 4.63 -0.40 -14.36
C HIS A 90 4.33 0.84 -15.21
N MET A 91 3.07 1.28 -15.26
CA MET A 91 2.67 2.45 -16.04
C MET A 91 3.35 3.72 -15.56
N ASP A 92 3.63 3.83 -14.27
CA ASP A 92 4.29 5.00 -13.69
C ASP A 92 5.79 4.80 -13.49
N ASN A 93 6.36 3.76 -14.09
CA ASN A 93 7.80 3.49 -14.11
C ASN A 93 8.42 3.32 -12.72
N GLN A 94 7.66 2.74 -11.79
CA GLN A 94 8.16 2.47 -10.44
C GLN A 94 8.88 1.13 -10.43
N THR A 95 10.10 1.10 -10.98
CA THR A 95 10.82 -0.14 -11.26
C THR A 95 11.11 -0.99 -10.02
N GLU A 96 11.48 -0.36 -8.90
CA GLU A 96 11.72 -1.12 -7.67
C GLU A 96 10.46 -1.80 -7.16
N CYS A 97 9.34 -1.08 -7.20
CA CYS A 97 8.06 -1.64 -6.76
C CYS A 97 7.62 -2.78 -7.68
N VAL A 98 7.77 -2.60 -9.01
CA VAL A 98 7.43 -3.66 -9.97
C VAL A 98 8.26 -4.91 -9.67
N GLN A 99 9.57 -4.75 -9.49
CA GLN A 99 10.44 -5.89 -9.24
C GLN A 99 10.06 -6.62 -7.95
N TYR A 100 9.77 -5.87 -6.89
CA TYR A 100 9.33 -6.47 -5.63
C TYR A 100 8.04 -7.27 -5.82
N LEU A 101 7.08 -6.69 -6.53
CA LEU A 101 5.80 -7.36 -6.79
C LEU A 101 6.01 -8.67 -7.55
N LEU A 102 6.84 -8.63 -8.60
CA LEU A 102 7.13 -9.81 -9.41
C LEU A 102 7.86 -10.88 -8.60
N ASP A 103 8.83 -10.48 -7.80
CA ASP A 103 9.60 -11.41 -6.98
C ASP A 103 8.76 -12.09 -5.90
N ASN A 104 7.64 -11.47 -5.52
CA ASN A 104 6.75 -12.00 -4.50
C ASN A 104 5.45 -12.57 -5.07
N ASN A 105 5.46 -12.89 -6.35
CA ASN A 105 4.35 -13.60 -7.02
C ASN A 105 3.03 -12.85 -7.00
N CYS A 106 3.08 -11.51 -7.06
CA CYS A 106 1.86 -10.72 -7.18
C CYS A 106 1.15 -11.10 -8.49
N PRO A 107 -0.18 -11.26 -8.48
CA PRO A 107 -0.90 -11.58 -9.71
C PRO A 107 -0.62 -10.56 -10.82
N LEU A 108 -0.58 -11.05 -12.05
CA LEU A 108 -0.33 -10.20 -13.22
C LEU A 108 -1.63 -9.84 -13.91
N PRO A 109 -1.69 -8.66 -14.58
CA PRO A 109 -2.86 -8.34 -15.40
C PRO A 109 -3.06 -9.38 -16.50
N PRO A 110 -4.30 -9.52 -17.01
CA PRO A 110 -4.57 -10.50 -18.08
C PRO A 110 -3.63 -10.32 -19.27
N GLY A 111 -3.03 -11.41 -19.71
CA GLY A 111 -2.11 -11.42 -20.86
C GLY A 111 -0.68 -11.05 -20.55
N TRP A 112 -0.40 -10.54 -19.37
CA TRP A 112 0.97 -10.23 -18.98
C TRP A 112 1.67 -11.51 -18.51
N ARG A 113 2.98 -11.58 -18.74
CA ARG A 113 3.79 -12.73 -18.32
C ARG A 113 5.11 -12.26 -17.72
N TYR A 114 5.59 -12.99 -16.73
CA TYR A 114 6.91 -12.76 -16.17
C TYR A 114 7.70 -14.07 -16.30
N GLU A 115 8.65 -14.08 -17.19
CA GLU A 115 9.43 -15.27 -17.52
C GLU A 115 10.90 -14.91 -17.67
N HIS A 116 11.78 -15.79 -17.16
CA HIS A 116 13.22 -15.61 -17.32
C HIS A 116 13.72 -14.23 -16.84
N GLY A 117 13.11 -13.70 -15.79
CA GLY A 117 13.48 -12.42 -15.23
C GLY A 117 12.97 -11.22 -16.01
N GLU A 118 12.11 -11.43 -17.00
CA GLU A 118 11.57 -10.35 -17.84
C GLU A 118 10.05 -10.30 -17.81
N LEU A 119 9.53 -9.08 -17.72
CA LEU A 119 8.08 -8.83 -17.77
C LEU A 119 7.68 -8.59 -19.22
N HIS A 120 6.73 -9.39 -19.70
CA HIS A 120 6.18 -9.27 -21.04
C HIS A 120 4.78 -8.68 -20.97
N VAL A 121 4.63 -7.45 -21.48
CA VAL A 121 3.38 -6.71 -21.46
C VAL A 121 2.80 -6.69 -22.87
N PRO A 122 1.55 -7.14 -23.06
CA PRO A 122 0.93 -7.11 -24.40
C PRO A 122 0.70 -5.67 -24.85
N GLU A 123 0.76 -5.47 -26.16
CA GLU A 123 0.54 -4.17 -26.76
C GLU A 123 -0.94 -3.84 -26.89
#